data_e50b3dcdd7d05f964e9ef3978a63fcae
#
_entry.id   e50b3dcdd7d05f964e9ef3978a63fcae
#
_cell.length_a   1.000
_cell.length_b   1.000
_cell.length_c   1.000
_cell.angle_alpha   90.00
_cell.angle_beta   90.00
_cell.angle_gamma   90.00
#
_symmetry.space_group_name_H-M   'P 1'
#
loop_
_entity.id
_entity.type
_entity.pdbx_description
1 polymer ?
#
loop_
_entity_poly.entity_id
_entity_poly.type
_entity_poly.pdbx_seq_one_letter_code
_entity_poly.pdbx_strand_id
1 'polypeptide(L)'
;MPIYKRLIYTFVIMFSFFNTSNAEYKKFFFDFDIKDINEKELNLSIYKNKTILLVNVASNCGFTKQYSELQDLYERYKDKGLIVLGVPSNQFGGQEPGSNIEIKDFCETNFNITFPMTSKFDVKGKNAHPIYLWAIENHGKSTIPKWNFHKILINKEGKIEETYASFTNPMSKKIINKIEEIL
;
A
#
# COMPACT_ATOMS: atom_id res chain seq x y z
N MET A 1 41.35 64.94 2.92
CA MET A 1 41.33 63.56 3.42
C MET A 1 39.85 63.09 3.50
N PRO A 2 39.41 62.20 2.65
CA PRO A 2 38.00 61.65 2.74
C PRO A 2 37.95 60.39 3.60
N ILE A 3 37.06 60.41 4.54
CA ILE A 3 36.76 59.31 5.47
C ILE A 3 35.85 58.25 4.75
N TYR A 4 36.42 57.09 4.48
CA TYR A 4 35.64 55.95 3.93
C TYR A 4 34.75 55.35 5.02
N LYS A 5 33.41 55.54 4.91
CA LYS A 5 32.43 54.80 5.67
C LYS A 5 32.36 53.37 5.11
N ARG A 6 32.84 52.37 5.87
CA ARG A 6 32.62 50.96 5.61
C ARG A 6 31.17 50.60 5.93
N LEU A 7 30.36 50.32 4.90
CA LEU A 7 29.06 49.69 5.05
C LEU A 7 29.29 48.18 5.33
N ILE A 8 28.94 47.75 6.53
CA ILE A 8 28.88 46.32 6.88
C ILE A 8 27.51 45.82 6.45
N TYR A 9 27.45 45.07 5.36
CA TYR A 9 26.24 44.34 4.99
C TYR A 9 26.14 43.09 5.86
N THR A 10 25.23 43.12 6.83
CA THR A 10 24.87 41.94 7.62
C THR A 10 23.92 41.07 6.77
N PHE A 11 24.43 39.98 6.24
CA PHE A 11 23.64 39.00 5.51
C PHE A 11 22.86 38.16 6.55
N VAL A 12 21.59 38.50 6.77
CA VAL A 12 20.68 37.69 7.58
C VAL A 12 20.25 36.48 6.74
N ILE A 13 20.89 35.32 6.96
CA ILE A 13 20.46 34.06 6.38
C ILE A 13 19.18 33.63 7.12
N MET A 14 18.04 33.87 6.48
CA MET A 14 16.75 33.40 6.94
C MET A 14 16.67 31.89 6.67
N PHE A 15 17.02 31.06 7.66
CA PHE A 15 16.75 29.64 7.62
C PHE A 15 15.23 29.45 7.68
N SER A 16 14.60 29.27 6.52
CA SER A 16 13.22 28.76 6.45
C SER A 16 13.23 27.31 6.91
N PHE A 17 12.87 27.09 8.17
CA PHE A 17 12.50 25.74 8.62
C PHE A 17 11.25 25.36 7.86
N PHE A 18 11.38 24.55 6.82
CA PHE A 18 10.26 23.78 6.28
C PHE A 18 9.85 22.80 7.38
N ASN A 19 8.88 23.19 8.19
CA ASN A 19 8.10 22.25 8.99
C ASN A 19 7.32 21.39 7.99
N THR A 20 7.89 20.25 7.60
CA THR A 20 7.08 19.13 7.11
C THR A 20 6.20 18.75 8.28
N SER A 21 4.93 19.15 8.24
CA SER A 21 3.92 18.65 9.18
C SER A 21 3.83 17.13 8.94
N ASN A 22 4.57 16.35 9.72
CA ASN A 22 4.30 14.94 9.86
C ASN A 22 2.89 14.85 10.43
N ALA A 23 1.90 14.52 9.59
CA ALA A 23 0.57 14.19 10.08
C ALA A 23 0.75 13.08 11.13
N GLU A 24 0.37 13.38 12.37
CA GLU A 24 0.49 12.43 13.46
C GLU A 24 -0.55 11.34 13.23
N TYR A 25 -0.09 10.12 12.90
CA TYR A 25 -0.97 8.96 12.72
C TYR A 25 -1.66 8.63 14.05
N LYS A 26 -2.97 8.75 14.12
CA LYS A 26 -3.77 8.32 15.29
C LYS A 26 -3.87 6.81 15.40
N LYS A 27 -3.81 6.12 14.27
CA LYS A 27 -3.79 4.66 14.13
C LYS A 27 -2.78 4.28 13.06
N PHE A 28 -2.21 3.09 13.22
CA PHE A 28 -1.30 2.48 12.24
C PHE A 28 -1.99 1.31 11.54
N PHE A 29 -1.47 0.87 10.42
CA PHE A 29 -2.03 -0.26 9.67
C PHE A 29 -2.22 -1.51 10.54
N PHE A 30 -1.32 -1.75 11.48
CA PHE A 30 -1.34 -2.92 12.34
C PHE A 30 -2.36 -2.88 13.49
N ASP A 31 -3.10 -1.78 13.62
CA ASP A 31 -4.13 -1.59 14.65
C ASP A 31 -5.54 -1.96 14.13
N PHE A 32 -5.62 -2.55 12.95
CA PHE A 32 -6.88 -2.99 12.35
C PHE A 32 -7.04 -4.50 12.40
N ASP A 33 -8.29 -4.92 12.57
CA ASP A 33 -8.74 -6.28 12.36
C ASP A 33 -9.43 -6.37 10.99
N ILE A 34 -9.30 -7.52 10.35
CA ILE A 34 -9.85 -7.80 9.03
C ILE A 34 -10.23 -9.28 8.97
N LYS A 35 -11.07 -9.70 8.04
CA LYS A 35 -11.29 -11.12 7.78
C LYS A 35 -10.36 -11.62 6.69
N ASP A 36 -9.77 -12.80 6.90
CA ASP A 36 -9.01 -13.49 5.85
C ASP A 36 -9.95 -14.05 4.76
N ILE A 37 -9.39 -14.63 3.71
CA ILE A 37 -10.16 -15.20 2.59
C ILE A 37 -11.05 -16.38 3.03
N ASN A 38 -10.79 -17.01 4.17
CA ASN A 38 -11.61 -18.07 4.77
C ASN A 38 -12.62 -17.50 5.78
N GLU A 39 -12.84 -16.18 5.81
CA GLU A 39 -13.75 -15.45 6.70
C GLU A 39 -13.39 -15.51 8.20
N LYS A 40 -12.17 -15.92 8.53
CA LYS A 40 -11.65 -15.91 9.89
C LYS A 40 -11.10 -14.54 10.26
N GLU A 41 -11.27 -14.16 11.51
CA GLU A 41 -10.68 -12.91 12.02
C GLU A 41 -9.16 -12.96 11.90
N LEU A 42 -8.61 -11.90 11.31
CA LEU A 42 -7.19 -11.69 11.10
C LEU A 42 -6.78 -10.34 11.72
N ASN A 43 -6.15 -10.40 12.89
CA ASN A 43 -5.57 -9.23 13.50
C ASN A 43 -4.27 -8.87 12.77
N LEU A 44 -4.22 -7.68 12.18
CA LEU A 44 -3.06 -7.25 11.39
C LEU A 44 -1.79 -7.02 12.24
N SER A 45 -1.91 -7.02 13.56
CA SER A 45 -0.74 -6.91 14.46
C SER A 45 0.25 -8.07 14.32
N ILE A 46 -0.16 -9.21 13.75
CA ILE A 46 0.74 -10.34 13.44
C ILE A 46 1.80 -9.96 12.41
N TYR A 47 1.55 -8.91 11.64
CA TYR A 47 2.48 -8.38 10.63
C TYR A 47 3.32 -7.20 11.14
N LYS A 48 3.30 -6.87 12.43
CA LYS A 48 4.19 -5.83 12.99
C LYS A 48 5.64 -6.09 12.63
N ASN A 49 6.36 -5.02 12.35
CA ASN A 49 7.76 -5.05 11.86
C ASN A 49 7.93 -5.70 10.46
N LYS A 50 6.84 -5.83 9.69
CA LYS A 50 6.88 -6.25 8.28
C LYS A 50 6.52 -5.08 7.37
N THR A 51 7.06 -5.09 6.18
CA THR A 51 6.66 -4.20 5.09
C THR A 51 5.47 -4.83 4.37
N ILE A 52 4.39 -4.07 4.13
CA ILE A 52 3.17 -4.59 3.51
C ILE A 52 2.96 -3.96 2.13
N LEU A 53 2.77 -4.78 1.11
CA LEU A 53 2.20 -4.35 -0.17
C LEU A 53 0.73 -4.74 -0.21
N LEU A 54 -0.16 -3.81 0.12
CA LEU A 54 -1.61 -3.98 0.07
C LEU A 54 -2.08 -3.74 -1.37
N VAL A 55 -2.80 -4.72 -1.95
CA VAL A 55 -3.23 -4.68 -3.36
C VAL A 55 -4.69 -5.08 -3.48
N ASN A 56 -5.54 -4.22 -4.05
CA ASN A 56 -6.89 -4.64 -4.40
C ASN A 56 -6.88 -5.44 -5.70
N VAL A 57 -7.48 -6.61 -5.68
CA VAL A 57 -7.36 -7.63 -6.74
C VAL A 57 -8.70 -8.06 -7.31
N ALA A 58 -8.69 -8.66 -8.52
CA ALA A 58 -9.87 -9.23 -9.15
C ALA A 58 -9.49 -10.33 -10.15
N SER A 59 -10.32 -11.38 -10.22
CA SER A 59 -10.10 -12.57 -11.04
C SER A 59 -10.37 -12.36 -12.53
N ASN A 60 -11.26 -11.43 -12.91
CA ASN A 60 -11.71 -11.22 -14.30
C ASN A 60 -11.25 -9.86 -14.88
N CYS A 61 -10.03 -9.43 -14.56
CA CYS A 61 -9.48 -8.14 -14.96
C CYS A 61 -8.41 -8.30 -16.04
N GLY A 62 -8.25 -7.32 -16.92
CA GLY A 62 -7.12 -7.28 -17.86
C GLY A 62 -5.74 -7.29 -17.19
N PHE A 63 -5.67 -6.91 -15.91
CA PHE A 63 -4.46 -6.95 -15.09
C PHE A 63 -4.30 -8.22 -14.23
N THR A 64 -5.18 -9.22 -14.35
CA THR A 64 -5.15 -10.45 -13.52
C THR A 64 -3.82 -11.20 -13.61
N LYS A 65 -3.10 -11.08 -14.74
CA LYS A 65 -1.74 -11.64 -14.87
C LYS A 65 -0.75 -11.10 -13.83
N GLN A 66 -1.02 -9.95 -13.21
CA GLN A 66 -0.18 -9.42 -12.11
C GLN A 66 -0.20 -10.31 -10.85
N TYR A 67 -1.11 -11.27 -10.73
CA TYR A 67 -1.04 -12.25 -9.66
C TYR A 67 0.28 -13.05 -9.69
N SER A 68 0.74 -13.51 -10.87
CA SER A 68 2.04 -14.19 -10.98
C SER A 68 3.17 -13.30 -10.51
N GLU A 69 3.19 -12.04 -10.95
CA GLU A 69 4.24 -11.08 -10.59
C GLU A 69 4.20 -10.68 -9.10
N LEU A 70 3.01 -10.65 -8.48
CA LEU A 70 2.85 -10.45 -7.04
C LEU A 70 3.35 -11.67 -6.26
N GLN A 71 3.11 -12.89 -6.76
CA GLN A 71 3.63 -14.12 -6.17
C GLN A 71 5.16 -14.17 -6.26
N ASP A 72 5.74 -13.85 -7.42
CA ASP A 72 7.19 -13.78 -7.59
C ASP A 72 7.82 -12.75 -6.63
N LEU A 73 7.19 -11.58 -6.48
CA LEU A 73 7.64 -10.55 -5.56
C LEU A 73 7.57 -11.04 -4.11
N TYR A 74 6.47 -11.70 -3.73
CA TYR A 74 6.30 -12.26 -2.41
C TYR A 74 7.36 -13.32 -2.10
N GLU A 75 7.55 -14.31 -2.98
CA GLU A 75 8.55 -15.36 -2.81
C GLU A 75 9.97 -14.78 -2.67
N ARG A 76 10.30 -13.75 -3.44
CA ARG A 76 11.61 -13.11 -3.42
C ARG A 76 11.93 -12.40 -2.10
N TYR A 77 10.90 -11.84 -1.43
CA TYR A 77 11.11 -10.94 -0.28
C TYR A 77 10.42 -11.35 1.02
N LYS A 78 9.59 -12.42 1.05
CA LYS A 78 8.90 -12.86 2.26
C LYS A 78 9.83 -13.13 3.44
N ASP A 79 10.96 -13.78 3.20
CA ASP A 79 11.95 -14.09 4.22
C ASP A 79 12.74 -12.86 4.67
N LYS A 80 12.71 -11.78 3.88
CA LYS A 80 13.28 -10.48 4.24
C LYS A 80 12.27 -9.55 4.93
N GLY A 81 11.02 -9.99 5.07
CA GLY A 81 10.00 -9.27 5.81
C GLY A 81 8.93 -8.56 4.98
N LEU A 82 8.82 -8.85 3.67
CA LEU A 82 7.69 -8.39 2.86
C LEU A 82 6.48 -9.30 3.03
N ILE A 83 5.31 -8.69 3.20
CA ILE A 83 4.01 -9.33 3.05
C ILE A 83 3.32 -8.68 1.84
N VAL A 84 2.85 -9.47 0.89
CA VAL A 84 1.84 -9.07 -0.08
C VAL A 84 0.49 -9.43 0.53
N LEU A 85 -0.44 -8.48 0.62
CA LEU A 85 -1.80 -8.70 1.12
C LEU A 85 -2.80 -8.38 0.01
N GLY A 86 -3.39 -9.43 -0.55
CA GLY A 86 -4.41 -9.33 -1.59
C GLY A 86 -5.79 -9.02 -1.01
N VAL A 87 -6.48 -8.04 -1.59
CA VAL A 87 -7.81 -7.59 -1.17
C VAL A 87 -8.78 -7.75 -2.35
N PRO A 88 -9.55 -8.84 -2.43
CA PRO A 88 -10.57 -8.98 -3.46
C PRO A 88 -11.62 -7.87 -3.38
N SER A 89 -11.98 -7.27 -4.53
CA SER A 89 -13.02 -6.24 -4.56
C SER A 89 -13.79 -6.25 -5.88
N ASN A 90 -15.12 -6.25 -5.79
CA ASN A 90 -16.01 -6.26 -6.97
C ASN A 90 -16.38 -4.86 -7.49
N GLN A 91 -15.77 -3.79 -6.93
CA GLN A 91 -16.17 -2.41 -7.23
C GLN A 91 -15.70 -1.86 -8.57
N PHE A 92 -14.91 -2.62 -9.33
CA PHE A 92 -14.36 -2.20 -10.62
C PHE A 92 -14.88 -3.08 -11.76
N GLY A 93 -15.98 -2.65 -12.34
CA GLY A 93 -16.62 -3.34 -13.47
C GLY A 93 -17.21 -4.72 -13.15
N GLY A 94 -17.45 -5.03 -11.86
CA GLY A 94 -17.97 -6.34 -11.47
C GLY A 94 -17.00 -7.50 -11.75
N GLN A 95 -15.70 -7.22 -11.73
CA GLN A 95 -14.67 -8.17 -12.17
C GLN A 95 -14.24 -9.17 -11.07
N GLU A 96 -14.86 -9.13 -9.88
CA GLU A 96 -14.66 -10.10 -8.79
C GLU A 96 -16.00 -10.62 -8.28
N PRO A 97 -16.82 -11.29 -9.12
CA PRO A 97 -18.18 -11.73 -8.73
C PRO A 97 -18.17 -12.91 -7.76
N GLY A 98 -17.13 -13.74 -7.78
CA GLY A 98 -17.04 -14.99 -7.01
C GLY A 98 -17.19 -14.80 -5.50
N SER A 99 -17.55 -15.88 -4.80
CA SER A 99 -17.43 -15.99 -3.34
C SER A 99 -15.97 -16.01 -2.90
N ASN A 100 -15.68 -15.83 -1.61
CA ASN A 100 -14.33 -15.92 -1.07
C ASN A 100 -13.66 -17.27 -1.38
N ILE A 101 -14.43 -18.38 -1.32
CA ILE A 101 -13.94 -19.73 -1.65
C ILE A 101 -13.57 -19.82 -3.13
N GLU A 102 -14.43 -19.36 -4.03
CA GLU A 102 -14.18 -19.39 -5.49
C GLU A 102 -12.97 -18.53 -5.86
N ILE A 103 -12.82 -17.36 -5.23
CA ILE A 103 -11.66 -16.48 -5.43
C ILE A 103 -10.38 -17.17 -4.98
N LYS A 104 -10.40 -17.79 -3.79
CA LYS A 104 -9.26 -18.53 -3.26
C LYS A 104 -8.85 -19.65 -4.22
N ASP A 105 -9.79 -20.51 -4.60
CA ASP A 105 -9.55 -21.63 -5.50
C ASP A 105 -9.01 -21.15 -6.85
N PHE A 106 -9.56 -20.06 -7.39
CA PHE A 106 -9.07 -19.44 -8.61
C PHE A 106 -7.59 -19.00 -8.49
N CYS A 107 -7.25 -18.30 -7.41
CA CYS A 107 -5.90 -17.79 -7.17
C CYS A 107 -4.88 -18.91 -6.96
N GLU A 108 -5.22 -19.91 -6.15
CA GLU A 108 -4.36 -21.06 -5.87
C GLU A 108 -4.15 -21.91 -7.13
N THR A 109 -5.23 -22.22 -7.87
CA THR A 109 -5.17 -23.11 -9.05
C THR A 109 -4.46 -22.47 -10.24
N ASN A 110 -4.73 -21.18 -10.52
CA ASN A 110 -4.24 -20.55 -11.76
C ASN A 110 -2.91 -19.83 -11.59
N PHE A 111 -2.56 -19.41 -10.35
CA PHE A 111 -1.39 -18.57 -10.07
C PHE A 111 -0.51 -19.08 -8.94
N ASN A 112 -0.85 -20.21 -8.31
CA ASN A 112 -0.15 -20.79 -7.15
C ASN A 112 0.05 -19.76 -6.04
N ILE A 113 -0.96 -18.91 -5.76
CA ILE A 113 -0.87 -17.85 -4.76
C ILE A 113 -0.70 -18.44 -3.36
N THR A 114 0.34 -17.99 -2.68
CA THR A 114 0.64 -18.34 -1.29
C THR A 114 0.68 -17.14 -0.36
N PHE A 115 0.65 -15.92 -0.89
CA PHE A 115 0.55 -14.73 -0.06
C PHE A 115 -0.86 -14.59 0.55
N PRO A 116 -0.99 -13.98 1.75
CA PRO A 116 -2.27 -13.81 2.41
C PRO A 116 -3.26 -12.97 1.61
N MET A 117 -4.52 -13.38 1.65
CA MET A 117 -5.64 -12.67 1.06
C MET A 117 -6.72 -12.42 2.11
N THR A 118 -7.42 -11.30 1.97
CA THR A 118 -8.58 -10.96 2.80
C THR A 118 -9.87 -11.50 2.21
N SER A 119 -10.94 -11.49 3.00
CA SER A 119 -12.30 -11.58 2.46
C SER A 119 -12.56 -10.43 1.49
N LYS A 120 -13.49 -10.62 0.56
CA LYS A 120 -13.92 -9.59 -0.39
C LYS A 120 -14.66 -8.45 0.32
N PHE A 121 -14.23 -7.19 0.07
CA PHE A 121 -14.90 -6.01 0.58
C PHE A 121 -14.72 -4.77 -0.32
N ASP A 122 -15.39 -3.68 0.06
CA ASP A 122 -15.32 -2.41 -0.62
C ASP A 122 -14.02 -1.67 -0.28
N VAL A 123 -13.32 -1.17 -1.30
CA VAL A 123 -12.03 -0.47 -1.18
C VAL A 123 -12.14 1.03 -1.49
N LYS A 124 -13.31 1.51 -1.89
CA LYS A 124 -13.59 2.93 -2.17
C LYS A 124 -15.03 3.30 -1.83
N GLY A 125 -15.28 4.62 -1.71
CA GLY A 125 -16.59 5.16 -1.37
C GLY A 125 -16.88 5.15 0.14
N LYS A 126 -18.11 5.52 0.50
CA LYS A 126 -18.52 5.67 1.91
C LYS A 126 -18.51 4.36 2.71
N ASN A 127 -18.65 3.23 2.03
CA ASN A 127 -18.68 1.90 2.63
C ASN A 127 -17.32 1.19 2.54
N ALA A 128 -16.25 1.90 2.11
CA ALA A 128 -14.92 1.33 2.07
C ALA A 128 -14.50 0.80 3.44
N HIS A 129 -13.78 -0.33 3.44
CA HIS A 129 -13.23 -0.91 4.66
C HIS A 129 -12.39 0.14 5.43
N PRO A 130 -12.43 0.16 6.77
CA PRO A 130 -11.73 1.15 7.59
C PRO A 130 -10.25 1.36 7.24
N ILE A 131 -9.53 0.33 6.78
CA ILE A 131 -8.12 0.48 6.36
C ILE A 131 -7.96 1.40 5.15
N TYR A 132 -8.92 1.45 4.22
CA TYR A 132 -8.88 2.36 3.07
C TYR A 132 -9.29 3.78 3.45
N LEU A 133 -10.27 3.94 4.36
CA LEU A 133 -10.61 5.24 4.92
C LEU A 133 -9.45 5.84 5.70
N TRP A 134 -8.78 5.03 6.52
CA TRP A 134 -7.54 5.38 7.21
C TRP A 134 -6.43 5.78 6.23
N ALA A 135 -6.28 5.06 5.12
CA ALA A 135 -5.27 5.38 4.12
C ALA A 135 -5.54 6.76 3.48
N ILE A 136 -6.79 7.09 3.20
CA ILE A 136 -7.19 8.41 2.67
C ILE A 136 -6.91 9.51 3.69
N GLU A 137 -7.24 9.29 4.96
CA GLU A 137 -7.03 10.27 6.04
C GLU A 137 -5.55 10.60 6.22
N ASN A 138 -4.66 9.62 6.15
CA ASN A 138 -3.24 9.78 6.48
C ASN A 138 -2.32 10.07 5.27
N HIS A 139 -2.73 9.70 4.04
CA HIS A 139 -1.89 9.86 2.85
C HIS A 139 -2.63 10.49 1.66
N GLY A 140 -3.91 10.80 1.83
CA GLY A 140 -4.71 11.54 0.87
C GLY A 140 -5.25 10.69 -0.30
N LYS A 141 -5.72 11.38 -1.34
CA LYS A 141 -6.48 10.77 -2.46
C LYS A 141 -5.69 9.82 -3.34
N SER A 142 -4.35 9.83 -3.27
CA SER A 142 -3.51 8.89 -4.02
C SER A 142 -3.73 7.43 -3.61
N THR A 143 -4.20 7.21 -2.37
CA THR A 143 -4.52 5.88 -1.82
C THR A 143 -5.86 5.31 -2.29
N ILE A 144 -6.72 6.13 -2.91
CA ILE A 144 -8.01 5.66 -3.42
C ILE A 144 -7.78 4.84 -4.70
N PRO A 145 -8.11 3.53 -4.70
CA PRO A 145 -7.98 2.73 -5.91
C PRO A 145 -8.86 3.27 -7.03
N LYS A 146 -8.26 3.55 -8.20
CA LYS A 146 -8.99 3.97 -9.40
C LYS A 146 -9.42 2.78 -10.25
N TRP A 147 -8.74 1.65 -10.08
CA TRP A 147 -9.01 0.38 -10.77
C TRP A 147 -8.47 -0.79 -9.95
N ASN A 148 -8.70 -2.04 -10.41
CA ASN A 148 -8.09 -3.23 -9.82
C ASN A 148 -6.56 -3.17 -9.90
N PHE A 149 -5.88 -3.84 -8.99
CA PHE A 149 -4.41 -3.90 -8.87
C PHE A 149 -3.74 -2.56 -8.55
N HIS A 150 -4.44 -1.63 -7.89
CA HIS A 150 -3.81 -0.50 -7.22
C HIS A 150 -3.05 -0.99 -5.98
N LYS A 151 -1.88 -0.41 -5.72
CA LYS A 151 -1.02 -0.84 -4.63
C LYS A 151 -0.77 0.29 -3.65
N ILE A 152 -0.74 -0.06 -2.36
CA ILE A 152 -0.36 0.83 -1.25
C ILE A 152 0.79 0.14 -0.52
N LEU A 153 1.96 0.77 -0.46
CA LEU A 153 3.12 0.27 0.25
C LEU A 153 3.13 0.86 1.66
N ILE A 154 3.26 0.00 2.66
CA ILE A 154 3.21 0.33 4.08
C ILE A 154 4.50 -0.16 4.73
N ASN A 155 5.14 0.69 5.52
CA ASN A 155 6.42 0.38 6.18
C ASN A 155 6.26 -0.43 7.47
N LYS A 156 7.38 -0.76 8.08
CA LYS A 156 7.46 -1.56 9.32
C LYS A 156 6.77 -0.91 10.53
N GLU A 157 6.64 0.42 10.53
CA GLU A 157 5.90 1.19 11.54
C GLU A 157 4.40 1.19 11.29
N GLY A 158 3.93 0.67 10.15
CA GLY A 158 2.52 0.67 9.76
C GLY A 158 2.07 2.00 9.14
N LYS A 159 2.99 2.82 8.63
CA LYS A 159 2.72 4.07 7.90
C LYS A 159 2.81 3.84 6.40
N ILE A 160 2.04 4.63 5.64
CA ILE A 160 2.07 4.56 4.18
C ILE A 160 3.31 5.26 3.65
N GLU A 161 4.06 4.56 2.79
CA GLU A 161 5.26 5.05 2.13
C GLU A 161 4.99 5.55 0.72
N GLU A 162 4.26 4.76 -0.09
CA GLU A 162 4.08 5.03 -1.51
C GLU A 162 2.79 4.39 -2.02
N THR A 163 2.27 4.90 -3.13
CA THR A 163 1.14 4.28 -3.86
C THR A 163 1.49 4.06 -5.32
N TYR A 164 0.97 3.00 -5.91
CA TYR A 164 1.24 2.68 -7.30
C TYR A 164 -0.06 2.41 -8.05
N ALA A 165 -0.17 2.99 -9.24
CA ALA A 165 -1.32 2.79 -10.10
C ALA A 165 -1.45 1.33 -10.57
N SER A 166 -2.64 0.95 -10.99
CA SER A 166 -3.00 -0.40 -11.43
C SER A 166 -2.07 -0.98 -12.50
N PHE A 167 -1.63 -0.16 -13.45
CA PHE A 167 -0.75 -0.56 -14.55
C PHE A 167 0.73 -0.70 -14.14
N THR A 168 1.12 -0.27 -12.93
CA THR A 168 2.50 -0.43 -12.47
C THR A 168 2.76 -1.90 -12.18
N ASN A 169 3.67 -2.50 -12.93
CA ASN A 169 4.06 -3.89 -12.77
C ASN A 169 4.68 -4.12 -11.38
N PRO A 170 4.24 -5.14 -10.61
CA PRO A 170 4.78 -5.47 -9.29
C PRO A 170 6.30 -5.70 -9.27
N MET A 171 6.86 -6.27 -10.35
CA MET A 171 8.30 -6.53 -10.50
C MET A 171 9.08 -5.36 -11.13
N SER A 172 8.44 -4.18 -11.28
CA SER A 172 9.12 -2.99 -11.80
C SER A 172 10.22 -2.51 -10.84
N LYS A 173 11.29 -1.94 -11.41
CA LYS A 173 12.37 -1.32 -10.61
C LYS A 173 11.84 -0.28 -9.62
N LYS A 174 10.76 0.44 -9.99
CA LYS A 174 10.15 1.45 -9.12
C LYS A 174 9.66 0.82 -7.80
N ILE A 175 8.96 -0.31 -7.87
CA ILE A 175 8.44 -1.00 -6.68
C ILE A 175 9.58 -1.73 -5.95
N ILE A 176 10.41 -2.47 -6.67
CA ILE A 176 11.51 -3.24 -6.09
C ILE A 176 12.46 -2.35 -5.29
N ASN A 177 12.96 -1.27 -5.89
CA ASN A 177 13.92 -0.38 -5.22
C ASN A 177 13.32 0.24 -3.96
N LYS A 178 12.03 0.63 -3.99
CA LYS A 178 11.38 1.20 -2.79
C LYS A 178 11.17 0.15 -1.71
N ILE A 179 10.83 -1.07 -2.07
CA ILE A 179 10.76 -2.19 -1.11
C ILE A 179 12.12 -2.45 -0.49
N GLU A 180 13.19 -2.56 -1.31
CA GLU A 180 14.55 -2.82 -0.82
C GLU A 180 15.09 -1.70 0.08
N GLU A 181 14.66 -0.45 -0.13
CA GLU A 181 15.01 0.70 0.71
C GLU A 181 14.43 0.58 2.14
N ILE A 182 13.22 0.01 2.28
CA ILE A 182 12.48 0.00 3.55
C ILE A 182 12.42 -1.38 4.23
N LEU A 183 12.96 -2.44 3.60
CA LEU A 183 13.13 -3.76 4.20
C LEU A 183 14.33 -3.79 5.15
#